data_ea715ae71dff857ab2b61a4a0d0b6ee8
#
_entry.id   ea715ae71dff857ab2b61a4a0d0b6ee8
#
_cell.length_a   1.000
_cell.length_b   1.000
_cell.length_c   1.000
_cell.angle_alpha   90.00
_cell.angle_beta   90.00
_cell.angle_gamma   90.00
#
_symmetry.space_group_name_H-M   'P 1'
#
loop_
_entity.id
_entity.type
_entity.pdbx_description
1 polymer ?
#
loop_
_entity_poly.entity_id
_entity_poly.type
_entity_poly.pdbx_seq_one_letter_code
_entity_poly.pdbx_strand_id
1 'polypeptide(L)'
;MTAKIGLRDVRFHAPHGLYAEEHRIGNEFSIDVTVEATIDGAARNDDLGGTVNYATIYYLLQAEMKKPTLLLEALAYRMGNRILNQFDNAKSVQLTLRKLNPPLGGKVAAAVVEIEIGGGGGGGGGLPPGLAGGAKRKLTFEDETGDDDEYDFDDDEGLGDLPPGFDFSDFN
;
A
#
# COMPACT_ATOMS: atom_id res chain seq x y z
N MET A 1 19.54 -8.38 -13.63
CA MET A 1 18.65 -7.44 -14.34
C MET A 1 17.73 -6.77 -13.33
N THR A 2 17.51 -5.46 -13.47
CA THR A 2 16.61 -4.70 -12.60
C THR A 2 15.39 -4.27 -13.40
N ALA A 3 14.21 -4.35 -12.81
CA ALA A 3 12.97 -3.86 -13.38
C ALA A 3 12.26 -2.89 -12.44
N LYS A 4 11.38 -2.08 -13.00
CA LYS A 4 10.46 -1.22 -12.28
C LYS A 4 9.05 -1.75 -12.46
N ILE A 5 8.45 -2.21 -11.39
CA ILE A 5 7.12 -2.84 -11.34
C ILE A 5 6.24 -1.99 -10.43
N GLY A 6 4.99 -1.76 -10.82
CA GLY A 6 4.15 -0.92 -9.98
C GLY A 6 2.73 -0.77 -10.48
N LEU A 7 1.98 0.09 -9.79
CA LEU A 7 0.61 0.45 -10.09
C LEU A 7 0.51 1.95 -10.35
N ARG A 8 -0.44 2.35 -11.19
CA ARG A 8 -0.72 3.75 -11.52
C ARG A 8 -2.18 4.06 -11.24
N ASP A 9 -2.40 5.26 -10.72
CA ASP A 9 -3.72 5.84 -10.47
C ASP A 9 -4.66 4.93 -9.66
N VAL A 10 -4.12 4.28 -8.61
CA VAL A 10 -4.93 3.46 -7.71
C VAL A 10 -5.81 4.38 -6.88
N ARG A 11 -7.12 4.20 -6.97
CA ARG A 11 -8.10 5.08 -6.33
C ARG A 11 -8.62 4.50 -5.03
N PHE A 12 -8.69 5.36 -4.00
CA PHE A 12 -9.28 5.04 -2.70
C PHE A 12 -10.11 6.22 -2.20
N HIS A 13 -11.19 5.90 -1.49
CA HIS A 13 -11.88 6.83 -0.61
C HIS A 13 -11.52 6.48 0.84
N ALA A 14 -11.01 7.45 1.62
CA ALA A 14 -10.48 7.15 2.95
C ALA A 14 -10.51 8.37 3.89
N PRO A 15 -10.56 8.12 5.22
CA PRO A 15 -10.70 9.17 6.23
C PRO A 15 -9.33 9.74 6.67
N HIS A 16 -8.55 10.27 5.71
CA HIS A 16 -7.26 10.90 6.01
C HIS A 16 -7.33 12.41 5.83
N GLY A 17 -6.72 13.14 6.74
CA GLY A 17 -6.60 14.59 6.69
C GLY A 17 -6.45 15.20 8.07
N LEU A 18 -6.26 16.54 8.10
CA LEU A 18 -6.03 17.29 9.32
C LEU A 18 -7.35 17.65 10.04
N TYR A 19 -8.43 17.85 9.28
CA TYR A 19 -9.70 18.33 9.81
C TYR A 19 -10.63 17.18 10.24
N ALA A 20 -11.39 17.37 11.31
CA ALA A 20 -12.34 16.37 11.84
C ALA A 20 -13.40 15.97 10.80
N GLU A 21 -13.83 16.91 9.97
CA GLU A 21 -14.79 16.67 8.89
C GLU A 21 -14.25 15.68 7.86
N GLU A 22 -12.96 15.71 7.58
CA GLU A 22 -12.29 14.81 6.63
C GLU A 22 -12.26 13.37 7.14
N HIS A 23 -12.16 13.19 8.46
CA HIS A 23 -12.24 11.86 9.08
C HIS A 23 -13.65 11.28 9.08
N ARG A 24 -14.68 12.12 9.00
CA ARG A 24 -16.08 11.69 8.98
C ARG A 24 -16.61 11.45 7.56
N ILE A 25 -16.23 12.33 6.61
CA ILE A 25 -16.74 12.29 5.24
C ILE A 25 -15.80 11.47 4.33
N GLY A 26 -14.50 11.45 4.65
CA GLY A 26 -13.46 10.91 3.80
C GLY A 26 -13.05 11.84 2.65
N ASN A 27 -12.00 11.47 1.96
CA ASN A 27 -11.48 12.16 0.79
C ASN A 27 -11.12 11.14 -0.30
N GLU A 28 -11.11 11.59 -1.56
CA GLU A 28 -10.62 10.81 -2.69
C GLU A 28 -9.10 10.92 -2.79
N PHE A 29 -8.46 9.76 -2.95
CA PHE A 29 -7.01 9.64 -3.14
C PHE A 29 -6.67 8.93 -4.43
N SER A 30 -5.52 9.30 -5.00
CA SER A 30 -4.88 8.61 -6.12
C SER A 30 -3.44 8.28 -5.74
N ILE A 31 -3.02 7.05 -5.98
CA ILE A 31 -1.69 6.57 -5.64
C ILE A 31 -1.01 5.99 -6.87
N ASP A 32 0.21 6.48 -7.14
CA ASP A 32 1.16 5.81 -8.02
C ASP A 32 2.26 5.18 -7.16
N VAL A 33 2.64 3.97 -7.47
CA VAL A 33 3.74 3.29 -6.80
C VAL A 33 4.60 2.55 -7.81
N THR A 34 5.91 2.60 -7.62
CA THR A 34 6.91 1.89 -8.42
C THR A 34 7.93 1.25 -7.49
N VAL A 35 8.14 -0.03 -7.64
CA VAL A 35 9.18 -0.81 -6.93
C VAL A 35 10.28 -1.14 -7.92
N GLU A 36 11.50 -0.73 -7.63
CA GLU A 36 12.67 -1.20 -8.34
C GLU A 36 13.16 -2.51 -7.70
N ALA A 37 13.27 -3.57 -8.49
CA ALA A 37 13.62 -4.90 -7.99
C ALA A 37 14.54 -5.68 -8.92
N THR A 38 15.31 -6.61 -8.36
CA THR A 38 16.10 -7.57 -9.13
C THR A 38 15.22 -8.76 -9.52
N ILE A 39 15.13 -9.08 -10.82
CA ILE A 39 14.20 -10.08 -11.36
C ILE A 39 14.84 -11.12 -12.28
N ASP A 40 16.16 -11.32 -12.19
CA ASP A 40 16.87 -12.20 -13.16
C ASP A 40 16.29 -13.62 -13.24
N GLY A 41 16.04 -14.25 -12.09
CA GLY A 41 15.46 -15.60 -12.01
C GLY A 41 14.03 -15.64 -12.51
N ALA A 42 13.21 -14.71 -12.03
CA ALA A 42 11.80 -14.61 -12.39
C ALA A 42 11.61 -14.44 -13.91
N ALA A 43 12.36 -13.52 -14.51
CA ALA A 43 12.23 -13.20 -15.92
C ALA A 43 12.68 -14.35 -16.87
N ARG A 44 13.61 -15.21 -16.40
CA ARG A 44 14.11 -16.34 -17.20
C ARG A 44 13.23 -17.58 -17.10
N ASN A 45 12.61 -17.77 -15.93
CA ASN A 45 11.95 -19.02 -15.59
C ASN A 45 10.42 -18.89 -15.50
N ASP A 46 9.88 -17.67 -15.76
CA ASP A 46 8.48 -17.33 -15.57
C ASP A 46 7.98 -17.69 -14.16
N ASP A 47 8.79 -17.28 -13.16
CA ASP A 47 8.58 -17.60 -11.74
C ASP A 47 8.07 -16.39 -10.97
N LEU A 48 6.82 -16.46 -10.48
CA LEU A 48 6.19 -15.42 -9.69
C LEU A 48 6.90 -15.21 -8.33
N GLY A 49 7.51 -16.23 -7.76
CA GLY A 49 8.20 -16.15 -6.47
C GLY A 49 9.44 -15.24 -6.49
N GLY A 50 10.04 -15.06 -7.67
CA GLY A 50 11.24 -14.24 -7.86
C GLY A 50 10.97 -12.79 -8.29
N THR A 51 9.72 -12.33 -8.34
CA THR A 51 9.35 -10.98 -8.78
C THR A 51 8.54 -10.22 -7.73
N VAL A 52 8.11 -9.00 -8.08
CA VAL A 52 7.22 -8.18 -7.28
C VAL A 52 5.79 -8.37 -7.76
N ASN A 53 4.97 -9.02 -6.94
CA ASN A 53 3.55 -9.20 -7.23
C ASN A 53 2.79 -7.89 -6.99
N TYR A 54 2.26 -7.29 -8.05
CA TYR A 54 1.52 -6.02 -7.96
C TYR A 54 0.15 -6.16 -7.26
N ALA A 55 -0.45 -7.34 -7.23
CA ALA A 55 -1.65 -7.58 -6.42
C ALA A 55 -1.33 -7.45 -4.93
N THR A 56 -0.19 -7.98 -4.48
CA THR A 56 0.31 -7.78 -3.10
C THR A 56 0.51 -6.30 -2.80
N ILE A 57 1.08 -5.52 -3.73
CA ILE A 57 1.20 -4.05 -3.57
C ILE A 57 -0.18 -3.43 -3.33
N TYR A 58 -1.18 -3.78 -4.15
CA TYR A 58 -2.55 -3.26 -4.01
C TYR A 58 -3.12 -3.52 -2.60
N TYR A 59 -3.02 -4.75 -2.10
CA TYR A 59 -3.52 -5.11 -0.77
C TYR A 59 -2.78 -4.39 0.36
N LEU A 60 -1.48 -4.16 0.23
CA LEU A 60 -0.72 -3.37 1.20
C LEU A 60 -1.18 -1.91 1.24
N LEU A 61 -1.41 -1.30 0.08
CA LEU A 61 -1.97 0.04 -0.01
C LEU A 61 -3.36 0.10 0.62
N GLN A 62 -4.24 -0.83 0.28
CA GLN A 62 -5.60 -0.91 0.83
C GLN A 62 -5.60 -1.03 2.35
N ALA A 63 -4.72 -1.87 2.91
CA ALA A 63 -4.61 -2.05 4.35
C ALA A 63 -4.16 -0.77 5.08
N GLU A 64 -3.23 0.00 4.49
CA GLU A 64 -2.79 1.28 5.08
C GLU A 64 -3.85 2.38 4.93
N MET A 65 -4.61 2.38 3.83
CA MET A 65 -5.71 3.33 3.60
C MET A 65 -6.87 3.19 4.60
N LYS A 66 -7.04 2.02 5.22
CA LYS A 66 -8.06 1.79 6.26
C LYS A 66 -7.72 2.44 7.61
N LYS A 67 -6.48 2.85 7.84
CA LYS A 67 -6.01 3.40 9.13
C LYS A 67 -6.05 4.92 9.09
N PRO A 68 -6.98 5.60 9.79
CA PRO A 68 -7.06 7.05 9.81
C PRO A 68 -5.71 7.71 10.13
N THR A 69 -5.37 8.75 9.39
CA THR A 69 -4.05 9.39 9.48
C THR A 69 -4.20 10.89 9.26
N LEU A 70 -3.54 11.70 10.09
CA LEU A 70 -3.58 13.15 10.00
C LEU A 70 -2.70 13.66 8.86
N LEU A 71 -1.47 13.14 8.76
CA LEU A 71 -0.47 13.61 7.80
C LEU A 71 -0.34 12.64 6.63
N LEU A 72 -0.46 13.15 5.42
CA LEU A 72 -0.28 12.35 4.19
C LEU A 72 1.16 11.83 4.06
N GLU A 73 2.13 12.57 4.57
CA GLU A 73 3.55 12.18 4.62
C GLU A 73 3.74 10.91 5.47
N ALA A 74 3.06 10.84 6.63
CA ALA A 74 3.13 9.67 7.50
C ALA A 74 2.45 8.44 6.85
N LEU A 75 1.35 8.65 6.14
CA LEU A 75 0.66 7.60 5.38
C LEU A 75 1.56 7.07 4.24
N ALA A 76 2.12 7.98 3.44
CA ALA A 76 3.03 7.62 2.34
C ALA A 76 4.25 6.85 2.86
N TYR A 77 4.87 7.32 3.95
CA TYR A 77 6.02 6.67 4.59
C TYR A 77 5.70 5.23 5.03
N ARG A 78 4.56 5.00 5.69
CA ARG A 78 4.14 3.65 6.10
C ARG A 78 3.93 2.73 4.91
N MET A 79 3.23 3.21 3.87
CA MET A 79 3.01 2.45 2.64
C MET A 79 4.33 2.05 1.98
N GLY A 80 5.22 3.01 1.77
CA GLY A 80 6.50 2.78 1.12
C GLY A 80 7.39 1.79 1.87
N ASN A 81 7.51 1.95 3.20
CA ASN A 81 8.28 1.02 4.03
C ASN A 81 7.67 -0.39 4.05
N ARG A 82 6.35 -0.49 4.12
CA ARG A 82 5.67 -1.79 4.13
C ARG A 82 5.88 -2.54 2.83
N ILE A 83 5.81 -1.83 1.70
CA ILE A 83 6.09 -2.40 0.38
C ILE A 83 7.56 -2.80 0.26
N LEU A 84 8.50 -1.94 0.64
CA LEU A 84 9.93 -2.25 0.58
C LEU A 84 10.30 -3.49 1.42
N ASN A 85 9.70 -3.64 2.61
CA ASN A 85 9.96 -4.76 3.50
C ASN A 85 9.24 -6.06 3.10
N GLN A 86 8.24 -5.99 2.20
CA GLN A 86 7.50 -7.16 1.73
C GLN A 86 8.33 -8.01 0.76
N PHE A 87 9.14 -7.37 -0.09
CA PHE A 87 9.84 -8.03 -1.17
C PHE A 87 11.35 -8.01 -0.93
N ASP A 88 11.98 -9.18 -0.74
CA ASP A 88 13.42 -9.30 -0.48
C ASP A 88 14.29 -8.84 -1.66
N ASN A 89 13.76 -8.89 -2.87
CA ASN A 89 14.40 -8.47 -4.10
C ASN A 89 14.19 -6.99 -4.43
N ALA A 90 13.38 -6.26 -3.64
CA ALA A 90 13.16 -4.83 -3.82
C ALA A 90 14.39 -4.01 -3.39
N LYS A 91 14.75 -3.03 -4.21
CA LYS A 91 15.84 -2.08 -3.96
C LYS A 91 15.34 -0.73 -3.48
N SER A 92 14.29 -0.24 -4.11
CA SER A 92 13.67 1.03 -3.76
C SER A 92 12.19 1.03 -4.10
N VAL A 93 11.46 1.93 -3.43
CA VAL A 93 10.05 2.22 -3.67
C VAL A 93 9.90 3.72 -3.88
N GLN A 94 9.34 4.10 -5.02
CA GLN A 94 8.87 5.46 -5.30
C GLN A 94 7.34 5.46 -5.20
N LEU A 95 6.79 6.38 -4.41
CA LEU A 95 5.35 6.50 -4.18
C LEU A 95 4.91 7.95 -4.27
N THR A 96 3.87 8.20 -5.05
CA THR A 96 3.18 9.48 -5.16
C THR A 96 1.76 9.32 -4.63
N LEU A 97 1.45 10.00 -3.54
CA LEU A 97 0.12 10.05 -2.93
C LEU A 97 -0.51 11.40 -3.24
N ARG A 98 -1.70 11.39 -3.86
CA ARG A 98 -2.48 12.59 -4.20
C ARG A 98 -3.78 12.57 -3.43
N LYS A 99 -4.07 13.65 -2.72
CA LYS A 99 -5.39 13.95 -2.17
C LYS A 99 -6.11 14.85 -3.16
N LEU A 100 -7.19 14.37 -3.73
CA LEU A 100 -7.92 15.07 -4.78
C LEU A 100 -8.85 16.13 -4.19
N ASN A 101 -8.98 17.26 -4.90
CA ASN A 101 -9.87 18.36 -4.52
C ASN A 101 -9.72 18.78 -3.05
N PRO A 102 -8.49 19.09 -2.56
CA PRO A 102 -8.28 19.44 -1.16
C PRO A 102 -9.04 20.71 -0.79
N PRO A 103 -9.58 20.84 0.45
CA PRO A 103 -10.41 21.96 0.88
C PRO A 103 -9.55 23.21 1.21
N LEU A 104 -9.00 23.86 0.19
CA LEU A 104 -8.08 25.01 0.33
C LEU A 104 -8.69 26.36 -0.01
N GLY A 105 -10.01 26.43 -0.18
CA GLY A 105 -10.72 27.67 -0.51
C GLY A 105 -10.55 28.16 -1.96
N GLY A 106 -9.75 27.47 -2.78
CA GLY A 106 -9.53 27.72 -4.21
C GLY A 106 -9.62 26.45 -5.04
N LYS A 107 -9.55 26.55 -6.37
CA LYS A 107 -9.52 25.38 -7.26
C LYS A 107 -8.11 24.78 -7.28
N VAL A 108 -7.93 23.66 -6.58
CA VAL A 108 -6.69 22.88 -6.57
C VAL A 108 -7.07 21.44 -6.92
N ALA A 109 -6.45 20.89 -7.98
CA ALA A 109 -6.75 19.53 -8.44
C ALA A 109 -6.32 18.47 -7.43
N ALA A 110 -5.14 18.63 -6.84
CA ALA A 110 -4.63 17.71 -5.82
C ALA A 110 -3.57 18.37 -4.92
N ALA A 111 -3.50 17.94 -3.67
CA ALA A 111 -2.31 18.05 -2.84
C ALA A 111 -1.49 16.78 -3.01
N VAL A 112 -0.17 16.90 -3.13
CA VAL A 112 0.71 15.79 -3.54
C VAL A 112 1.82 15.59 -2.53
N VAL A 113 2.07 14.33 -2.16
CA VAL A 113 3.24 13.89 -1.41
C VAL A 113 3.98 12.85 -2.25
N GLU A 114 5.26 13.09 -2.51
CA GLU A 114 6.14 12.17 -3.22
C GLU A 114 7.28 11.73 -2.30
N ILE A 115 7.50 10.43 -2.25
CA ILE A 115 8.60 9.86 -1.45
C ILE A 115 9.37 8.84 -2.25
N GLU A 116 10.65 8.70 -1.89
CA GLU A 116 11.50 7.58 -2.33
C GLU A 116 12.13 6.92 -1.10
N ILE A 117 12.01 5.61 -0.98
CA ILE A 117 12.53 4.81 0.14
C ILE A 117 13.41 3.70 -0.42
N GLY A 118 14.57 3.47 0.18
CA GLY A 118 15.59 2.55 -0.33
C GLY A 118 16.45 3.27 -1.39
N GLY A 119 17.19 2.53 -2.18
CA GLY A 119 18.14 3.09 -3.13
C GLY A 119 19.46 3.44 -2.44
N GLY A 120 20.50 2.67 -2.67
CA GLY A 120 21.83 2.94 -2.14
C GLY A 120 22.42 4.21 -2.73
N GLY A 121 22.28 5.34 -2.02
CA GLY A 121 22.86 6.62 -2.40
C GLY A 121 22.33 7.77 -1.54
N GLY A 122 22.89 7.98 -0.34
CA GLY A 122 23.01 9.27 0.32
C GLY A 122 21.74 10.00 0.74
N GLY A 123 21.19 9.66 1.89
CA GLY A 123 20.17 10.46 2.57
C GLY A 123 19.69 9.69 3.81
N GLY A 124 20.33 9.95 4.96
CA GLY A 124 20.06 9.26 6.21
C GLY A 124 18.64 9.45 6.72
N GLY A 125 17.77 8.49 6.41
CA GLY A 125 16.51 8.26 7.05
C GLY A 125 16.57 6.97 7.84
N GLY A 126 17.50 6.87 8.79
CA GLY A 126 17.50 5.80 9.79
C GLY A 126 16.22 5.89 10.60
N LEU A 127 15.53 4.77 10.78
CA LEU A 127 14.43 4.65 11.74
C LEU A 127 14.88 5.24 13.09
N PRO A 128 14.04 6.06 13.75
CA PRO A 128 14.34 6.49 15.10
C PRO A 128 14.54 5.25 15.98
N PRO A 129 15.53 5.26 16.87
CA PRO A 129 15.80 4.13 17.75
C PRO A 129 14.59 3.91 18.65
N GLY A 130 13.87 2.81 18.47
CA GLY A 130 12.69 2.42 19.22
C GLY A 130 11.64 1.63 18.46
N LEU A 131 11.68 1.59 17.13
CA LEU A 131 10.72 0.87 16.28
C LEU A 131 11.28 -0.39 15.61
N ALA A 132 12.47 -0.81 15.99
CA ALA A 132 13.11 -2.03 15.52
C ALA A 132 12.70 -3.25 16.38
N GLY A 133 11.43 -3.62 16.36
CA GLY A 133 10.92 -4.72 17.20
C GLY A 133 9.64 -5.38 16.69
N GLY A 134 9.35 -5.33 15.41
CA GLY A 134 8.25 -6.08 14.82
C GLY A 134 8.79 -7.16 13.88
N ALA A 135 8.55 -8.44 14.21
CA ALA A 135 8.83 -9.55 13.32
C ALA A 135 8.24 -9.27 11.94
N LYS A 136 9.06 -9.48 10.90
CA LYS A 136 8.66 -9.34 9.49
C LYS A 136 7.56 -10.35 9.20
N ARG A 137 6.29 -9.95 9.30
CA ARG A 137 5.18 -10.76 8.78
C ARG A 137 5.06 -10.47 7.28
N LYS A 138 5.57 -11.38 6.48
CA LYS A 138 5.30 -11.42 5.05
C LYS A 138 3.87 -11.91 4.83
N LEU A 139 3.14 -11.28 3.91
CA LEU A 139 1.91 -11.86 3.37
C LEU A 139 2.35 -12.99 2.44
N THR A 140 2.11 -14.22 2.85
CA THR A 140 2.23 -15.41 2.00
C THR A 140 0.84 -15.71 1.44
N PHE A 141 0.72 -15.77 0.12
CA PHE A 141 -0.41 -16.40 -0.53
C PHE A 141 -0.06 -17.90 -0.59
N GLU A 142 -0.38 -18.63 0.44
CA GLU A 142 -0.43 -20.08 0.38
C GLU A 142 -1.89 -20.49 0.30
N ASP A 143 -2.15 -21.44 -0.61
CA ASP A 143 -3.40 -22.07 -0.96
C ASP A 143 -4.40 -22.21 0.21
N GLU A 144 -5.67 -21.93 -0.12
CA GLU A 144 -6.82 -22.26 0.72
C GLU A 144 -6.93 -23.78 0.94
N THR A 145 -6.17 -24.31 1.88
CA THR A 145 -6.54 -25.55 2.58
C THR A 145 -6.45 -25.26 4.06
N GLY A 146 -7.66 -25.11 4.62
CA GLY A 146 -8.01 -24.78 5.96
C GLY A 146 -7.03 -25.12 7.06
N ASP A 147 -6.90 -24.16 7.97
CA ASP A 147 -7.16 -24.44 9.40
C ASP A 147 -7.24 -23.09 10.14
N ASP A 148 -8.19 -23.06 11.04
CA ASP A 148 -8.64 -21.95 11.86
C ASP A 148 -7.51 -21.33 12.68
N ASP A 149 -7.10 -20.09 12.39
CA ASP A 149 -6.52 -19.22 13.38
C ASP A 149 -7.45 -18.01 13.58
N GLU A 150 -8.13 -18.09 14.69
CA GLU A 150 -9.03 -17.14 15.32
C GLU A 150 -8.38 -15.77 15.44
N TYR A 151 -8.72 -14.85 14.51
CA TYR A 151 -8.49 -13.44 14.71
C TYR A 151 -9.70 -12.87 15.42
N ASP A 152 -9.58 -12.71 16.74
CA ASP A 152 -10.45 -11.84 17.53
C ASP A 152 -10.38 -10.42 16.97
N PHE A 153 -11.36 -10.07 16.15
CA PHE A 153 -11.76 -8.73 15.88
C PHE A 153 -13.06 -8.50 16.65
N ASP A 154 -12.91 -8.04 17.90
CA ASP A 154 -13.95 -7.28 18.55
C ASP A 154 -14.07 -5.96 17.78
N ASP A 155 -15.05 -5.86 16.88
CA ASP A 155 -15.72 -4.62 16.57
C ASP A 155 -17.03 -4.91 15.85
N ASP A 156 -18.07 -4.81 16.66
CA ASP A 156 -19.43 -4.56 16.29
C ASP A 156 -19.53 -3.22 15.56
N GLU A 157 -19.92 -3.25 14.27
CA GLU A 157 -20.83 -2.37 13.55
C GLU A 157 -20.63 -2.38 12.04
N GLY A 158 -21.59 -3.04 11.35
CA GLY A 158 -22.11 -2.51 10.10
C GLY A 158 -21.34 -2.76 8.80
N LEU A 159 -21.23 -4.00 8.35
CA LEU A 159 -21.01 -4.30 6.93
C LEU A 159 -22.30 -4.05 6.14
N GLY A 160 -22.39 -2.88 5.53
CA GLY A 160 -23.37 -2.60 4.48
C GLY A 160 -23.17 -3.51 3.28
N ASP A 161 -24.28 -4.05 2.81
CA ASP A 161 -24.48 -5.00 1.72
C ASP A 161 -23.53 -4.84 0.52
N LEU A 162 -22.78 -5.90 0.24
CA LEU A 162 -22.23 -6.15 -1.09
C LEU A 162 -23.35 -6.50 -2.05
N PRO A 163 -23.40 -5.96 -3.27
CA PRO A 163 -24.42 -6.31 -4.23
C PRO A 163 -24.32 -7.80 -4.59
N PRO A 164 -25.46 -8.53 -4.69
CA PRO A 164 -25.47 -9.94 -5.02
C PRO A 164 -25.04 -10.12 -6.48
N GLY A 165 -24.01 -10.94 -6.72
CA GLY A 165 -23.65 -11.38 -8.07
C GLY A 165 -22.19 -11.23 -8.48
N PHE A 166 -21.24 -11.07 -7.56
CA PHE A 166 -19.82 -11.13 -7.92
C PHE A 166 -19.35 -12.61 -7.86
N ASP A 167 -19.26 -13.23 -9.04
CA ASP A 167 -18.73 -14.60 -9.19
C ASP A 167 -17.28 -14.51 -9.69
N PHE A 168 -16.36 -15.14 -8.96
CA PHE A 168 -14.94 -15.18 -9.29
C PHE A 168 -14.59 -16.23 -10.35
N SER A 169 -15.56 -16.89 -10.96
CA SER A 169 -15.33 -17.97 -11.93
C SER A 169 -14.95 -17.51 -13.35
N ASP A 170 -14.97 -16.20 -13.66
CA ASP A 170 -14.73 -15.68 -15.01
C ASP A 170 -13.26 -15.25 -15.29
N PHE A 171 -12.34 -15.56 -14.38
CA PHE A 171 -10.91 -15.30 -14.59
C PHE A 171 -10.11 -16.62 -14.60
N ASN A 172 -10.30 -17.37 -15.68
CA ASN A 172 -9.44 -18.50 -16.03
C ASN A 172 -8.74 -18.24 -17.36
#